data_aa765e4bd7e773cfa5d24d9a160a2d8d
#
_entry.id   aa765e4bd7e773cfa5d24d9a160a2d8d
#
_cell.length_a   1.000
_cell.length_b   1.000
_cell.length_c   1.000
_cell.angle_alpha   90.00
_cell.angle_beta   90.00
_cell.angle_gamma   90.00
#
_symmetry.space_group_name_H-M   'P 1'
#
loop_
_entity.id
_entity.type
_entity.pdbx_description
1 polymer ?
#
loop_
_entity_poly.entity_id
_entity_poly.type
_entity_poly.pdbx_seq_one_letter_code
_entity_poly.pdbx_strand_id
1 'polypeptide(L)'
;IMPRDYMRVAEPAGMMPTVDNILLFRCIQVVRKLAQRKSKAGVFCNISAFSLLDEEFFPQFVEYMQHNTDLAQHLIFEFSQATVNGAGHVERASLEALAALGFRFSMDQVTDLRFDAGSLHDRNFRFVKVSAATMLEGTHTAGDIHAADLKELLKRNGIQLIVDKVEHEREVVDVLDY
;
A
#
# COMPACT_ATOMS: atom_id res chain seq x y z
N ILE A 1 -21.52 -5.99 -0.83
CA ILE A 1 -21.12 -5.06 -1.91
C ILE A 1 -19.60 -5.13 -1.99
N MET A 2 -19.09 -5.51 -3.14
CA MET A 2 -17.63 -5.60 -3.37
C MET A 2 -17.08 -4.20 -3.72
N PRO A 3 -15.81 -3.89 -3.39
CA PRO A 3 -15.20 -2.61 -3.73
C PRO A 3 -15.38 -2.20 -5.19
N ARG A 4 -15.21 -3.14 -6.14
CA ARG A 4 -15.40 -2.90 -7.58
C ARG A 4 -16.80 -2.39 -7.95
N ASP A 5 -17.81 -2.66 -7.11
CA ASP A 5 -19.20 -2.32 -7.42
C ASP A 5 -19.48 -0.82 -7.16
N TYR A 6 -18.91 -0.27 -6.08
CA TYR A 6 -19.06 1.15 -5.75
C TYR A 6 -17.97 2.04 -6.37
N MET A 7 -16.76 1.53 -6.57
CA MET A 7 -15.67 2.30 -7.17
C MET A 7 -16.00 2.76 -8.60
N ARG A 8 -16.68 1.92 -9.39
CA ARG A 8 -17.14 2.30 -10.74
C ARG A 8 -18.06 3.52 -10.77
N VAL A 9 -18.73 3.82 -9.67
CA VAL A 9 -19.62 4.97 -9.53
C VAL A 9 -18.92 6.13 -8.84
N ALA A 10 -18.14 5.85 -7.80
CA ALA A 10 -17.49 6.86 -6.98
C ALA A 10 -16.36 7.58 -7.74
N GLU A 11 -15.58 6.85 -8.51
CA GLU A 11 -14.44 7.40 -9.24
C GLU A 11 -14.87 8.44 -10.30
N PRO A 12 -15.79 8.15 -11.24
CA PRO A 12 -16.28 9.15 -12.20
C PRO A 12 -17.04 10.30 -11.56
N ALA A 13 -17.60 10.09 -10.37
CA ALA A 13 -18.34 11.12 -9.62
C ALA A 13 -17.43 12.01 -8.76
N GLY A 14 -16.11 11.81 -8.76
CA GLY A 14 -15.17 12.57 -7.92
C GLY A 14 -15.32 12.30 -6.42
N MET A 15 -15.93 11.19 -6.03
CA MET A 15 -16.24 10.86 -4.63
C MET A 15 -15.15 10.04 -3.93
N MET A 16 -14.02 9.81 -4.58
CA MET A 16 -12.95 8.99 -4.00
C MET A 16 -12.40 9.55 -2.69
N PRO A 17 -12.17 10.87 -2.52
CA PRO A 17 -11.75 11.41 -1.22
C PRO A 17 -12.75 11.10 -0.10
N THR A 18 -14.06 11.16 -0.39
CA THR A 18 -15.09 10.80 0.59
C THR A 18 -15.06 9.32 0.96
N VAL A 19 -14.86 8.44 -0.03
CA VAL A 19 -14.74 6.99 0.20
C VAL A 19 -13.50 6.68 1.04
N ASP A 20 -12.35 7.27 0.69
CA ASP A 20 -11.10 7.09 1.42
C ASP A 20 -11.21 7.61 2.86
N ASN A 21 -11.89 8.73 3.07
CA ASN A 21 -12.15 9.27 4.41
C ASN A 21 -12.96 8.30 5.28
N ILE A 22 -14.05 7.73 4.73
CA ILE A 22 -14.86 6.74 5.45
C ILE A 22 -14.02 5.51 5.79
N LEU A 23 -13.23 5.01 4.83
CA LEU A 23 -12.36 3.85 5.01
C LEU A 23 -11.31 4.12 6.08
N LEU A 24 -10.68 5.29 6.03
CA LEU A 24 -9.69 5.74 7.02
C LEU A 24 -10.26 5.73 8.44
N PHE A 25 -11.44 6.33 8.65
CA PHE A 25 -12.07 6.31 9.97
C PHE A 25 -12.34 4.89 10.47
N ARG A 26 -12.72 3.96 9.58
CA ARG A 26 -12.90 2.54 9.94
C ARG A 26 -11.57 1.89 10.32
N CYS A 27 -10.52 2.12 9.56
CA CYS A 27 -9.17 1.63 9.88
C CYS A 27 -8.70 2.16 11.24
N ILE A 28 -8.86 3.44 11.53
CA ILE A 28 -8.51 4.06 12.81
C ILE A 28 -9.27 3.41 13.97
N GLN A 29 -10.56 3.15 13.82
CA GLN A 29 -11.35 2.45 14.85
C GLN A 29 -10.79 1.05 15.14
N VAL A 30 -10.36 0.33 14.09
CA VAL A 30 -9.74 -1.00 14.23
C VAL A 30 -8.37 -0.88 14.91
N VAL A 31 -7.52 0.04 14.45
CA VAL A 31 -6.18 0.29 15.01
C VAL A 31 -6.26 0.59 16.51
N ARG A 32 -7.17 1.48 16.92
CA ARG A 32 -7.37 1.81 18.35
C ARG A 32 -7.77 0.58 19.18
N LYS A 33 -8.63 -0.29 18.63
CA LYS A 33 -9.00 -1.56 19.31
C LYS A 33 -7.80 -2.52 19.39
N LEU A 34 -6.97 -2.61 18.35
CA LEU A 34 -5.75 -3.43 18.36
C LEU A 34 -4.75 -2.92 19.40
N ALA A 35 -4.52 -1.60 19.45
CA ALA A 35 -3.65 -0.98 20.44
C ALA A 35 -4.10 -1.27 21.88
N GLN A 36 -5.41 -1.16 22.16
CA GLN A 36 -5.96 -1.51 23.49
C GLN A 36 -5.70 -2.98 23.87
N ARG A 37 -5.67 -3.88 22.89
CA ARG A 37 -5.38 -5.31 23.09
C ARG A 37 -3.88 -5.63 23.07
N LYS A 38 -3.01 -4.61 22.99
CA LYS A 38 -1.55 -4.76 22.85
C LYS A 38 -1.16 -5.68 21.67
N SER A 39 -1.97 -5.70 20.62
CA SER A 39 -1.69 -6.46 19.41
C SER A 39 -0.55 -5.80 18.64
N LYS A 40 0.30 -6.60 17.98
CA LYS A 40 1.34 -6.12 17.06
C LYS A 40 0.86 -6.06 15.60
N ALA A 41 -0.40 -6.40 15.34
CA ALA A 41 -0.95 -6.41 13.98
C ALA A 41 -1.02 -5.01 13.37
N GLY A 42 -0.71 -4.92 12.10
CA GLY A 42 -0.90 -3.72 11.28
C GLY A 42 -2.21 -3.77 10.51
N VAL A 43 -2.72 -2.60 10.14
CA VAL A 43 -3.91 -2.42 9.31
C VAL A 43 -3.51 -1.65 8.07
N PHE A 44 -3.72 -2.24 6.91
CA PHE A 44 -3.54 -1.57 5.62
C PHE A 44 -4.78 -0.74 5.29
N CYS A 45 -4.56 0.51 4.92
CA CYS A 45 -5.61 1.46 4.54
C CYS A 45 -5.32 2.00 3.14
N ASN A 46 -6.16 1.64 2.18
CA ASN A 46 -6.03 2.14 0.81
C ASN A 46 -6.31 3.64 0.75
N ILE A 47 -5.49 4.37 0.01
CA ILE A 47 -5.65 5.78 -0.31
C ILE A 47 -5.52 5.95 -1.83
N SER A 48 -6.50 6.58 -2.45
CA SER A 48 -6.49 6.84 -3.89
C SER A 48 -5.57 8.00 -4.27
N ALA A 49 -5.13 8.01 -5.54
CA ALA A 49 -4.40 9.16 -6.09
C ALA A 49 -5.22 10.45 -6.00
N PHE A 50 -6.55 10.37 -6.16
CA PHE A 50 -7.46 11.50 -6.06
C PHE A 50 -7.40 12.19 -4.70
N SER A 51 -7.29 11.40 -3.62
CA SER A 51 -7.19 11.93 -2.25
C SER A 51 -5.85 12.62 -1.99
N LEU A 52 -4.76 12.18 -2.63
CA LEU A 52 -3.46 12.83 -2.52
C LEU A 52 -3.42 14.21 -3.20
N LEU A 53 -4.24 14.41 -4.25
CA LEU A 53 -4.34 15.64 -5.03
C LEU A 53 -5.44 16.57 -4.53
N ASP A 54 -6.30 16.12 -3.64
CA ASP A 54 -7.42 16.91 -3.14
C ASP A 54 -6.92 17.99 -2.17
N GLU A 55 -7.00 19.25 -2.59
CA GLU A 55 -6.48 20.42 -1.87
C GLU A 55 -7.25 20.71 -0.57
N GLU A 56 -8.46 20.20 -0.43
CA GLU A 56 -9.27 20.35 0.77
C GLU A 56 -9.08 19.16 1.72
N PHE A 57 -9.16 17.93 1.20
CA PHE A 57 -9.07 16.72 2.00
C PHE A 57 -7.66 16.50 2.55
N PHE A 58 -6.64 16.57 1.70
CA PHE A 58 -5.31 16.11 2.08
C PHE A 58 -4.66 16.92 3.22
N PRO A 59 -4.70 18.27 3.22
CA PRO A 59 -4.17 19.05 4.34
C PRO A 59 -4.85 18.73 5.68
N GLN A 60 -6.17 18.58 5.69
CA GLN A 60 -6.94 18.19 6.88
C GLN A 60 -6.56 16.78 7.36
N PHE A 61 -6.34 15.87 6.42
CA PHE A 61 -5.88 14.52 6.70
C PHE A 61 -4.49 14.50 7.36
N VAL A 62 -3.52 15.25 6.82
CA VAL A 62 -2.18 15.36 7.40
C VAL A 62 -2.24 15.99 8.79
N GLU A 63 -3.01 17.07 8.97
CA GLU A 63 -3.22 17.70 10.27
C GLU A 63 -3.80 16.72 11.30
N TYR A 64 -4.80 15.95 10.90
CA TYR A 64 -5.35 14.90 11.76
C TYR A 64 -4.30 13.86 12.13
N MET A 65 -3.45 13.43 11.18
CA MET A 65 -2.37 12.46 11.44
C MET A 65 -1.29 13.03 12.35
N GLN A 66 -0.98 14.33 12.28
CA GLN A 66 -0.04 15.01 13.18
C GLN A 66 -0.49 14.93 14.65
N HIS A 67 -1.79 15.02 14.89
CA HIS A 67 -2.36 14.89 16.24
C HIS A 67 -2.55 13.42 16.69
N ASN A 68 -2.32 12.44 15.81
CA ASN A 68 -2.55 11.02 16.04
C ASN A 68 -1.37 10.16 15.56
N THR A 69 -0.13 10.58 15.84
CA THR A 69 1.09 9.89 15.41
C THR A 69 1.26 8.49 16.03
N ASP A 70 0.59 8.22 17.15
CA ASP A 70 0.50 6.89 17.78
C ASP A 70 -0.08 5.84 16.83
N LEU A 71 -0.93 6.24 15.87
CA LEU A 71 -1.48 5.36 14.84
C LEU A 71 -0.42 4.79 13.91
N ALA A 72 0.72 5.47 13.71
CA ALA A 72 1.78 5.05 12.80
C ALA A 72 2.38 3.67 13.13
N GLN A 73 2.25 3.21 14.38
CA GLN A 73 2.68 1.87 14.79
C GLN A 73 1.88 0.76 14.13
N HIS A 74 0.60 1.00 13.83
CA HIS A 74 -0.34 0.00 13.36
C HIS A 74 -1.00 0.33 12.02
N LEU A 75 -1.06 1.61 11.62
CA LEU A 75 -1.68 2.06 10.38
C LEU A 75 -0.63 2.14 9.28
N ILE A 76 -0.91 1.48 8.16
CA ILE A 76 -0.05 1.44 6.98
C ILE A 76 -0.89 1.95 5.81
N PHE A 77 -0.45 3.02 5.15
CA PHE A 77 -1.15 3.52 3.96
C PHE A 77 -0.74 2.74 2.73
N GLU A 78 -1.72 2.39 1.92
CA GLU A 78 -1.53 1.54 0.76
C GLU A 78 -1.89 2.28 -0.52
N PHE A 79 -0.96 2.26 -1.48
CA PHE A 79 -1.07 2.93 -2.77
C PHE A 79 -0.85 1.93 -3.90
N SER A 80 -1.60 2.06 -4.99
CA SER A 80 -1.35 1.23 -6.17
C SER A 80 0.01 1.56 -6.81
N GLN A 81 0.64 0.59 -7.46
CA GLN A 81 1.87 0.83 -8.23
C GLN A 81 1.70 1.95 -9.25
N ALA A 82 0.53 2.03 -9.90
CA ALA A 82 0.23 3.11 -10.83
C ALA A 82 0.26 4.49 -10.17
N THR A 83 -0.29 4.62 -8.95
CA THR A 83 -0.22 5.85 -8.14
C THR A 83 1.23 6.19 -7.78
N VAL A 84 2.02 5.20 -7.35
CA VAL A 84 3.42 5.39 -6.92
C VAL A 84 4.30 5.84 -8.10
N ASN A 85 4.11 5.23 -9.27
CA ASN A 85 4.88 5.53 -10.48
C ASN A 85 4.46 6.86 -11.14
N GLY A 86 3.15 7.15 -11.11
CA GLY A 86 2.58 8.38 -11.67
C GLY A 86 2.68 9.59 -10.74
N ALA A 87 3.17 9.42 -9.53
CA ALA A 87 3.24 10.49 -8.53
C ALA A 87 4.05 11.69 -9.03
N GLY A 88 3.39 12.83 -9.15
CA GLY A 88 3.99 14.11 -9.45
C GLY A 88 4.61 14.75 -8.21
N HIS A 89 4.93 16.04 -8.31
CA HIS A 89 5.57 16.78 -7.21
C HIS A 89 4.64 16.90 -5.98
N VAL A 90 3.35 17.14 -6.20
CA VAL A 90 2.36 17.34 -5.13
C VAL A 90 2.15 16.04 -4.34
N GLU A 91 1.92 14.91 -5.03
CA GLU A 91 1.74 13.61 -4.38
C GLU A 91 2.99 13.18 -3.61
N ARG A 92 4.18 13.44 -4.15
CA ARG A 92 5.44 13.14 -3.46
C ARG A 92 5.59 13.95 -2.18
N ALA A 93 5.33 15.26 -2.23
CA ALA A 93 5.34 16.11 -1.04
C ALA A 93 4.32 15.63 0.01
N SER A 94 3.16 15.17 -0.44
CA SER A 94 2.12 14.57 0.39
C SER A 94 2.59 13.31 1.10
N LEU A 95 3.24 12.41 0.38
CA LEU A 95 3.82 11.19 0.95
C LEU A 95 4.97 11.51 1.92
N GLU A 96 5.83 12.48 1.59
CA GLU A 96 6.92 12.93 2.45
C GLU A 96 6.41 13.49 3.78
N ALA A 97 5.32 14.27 3.75
CA ALA A 97 4.69 14.80 4.95
C ALA A 97 4.21 13.67 5.88
N LEU A 98 3.56 12.63 5.34
CA LEU A 98 3.13 11.46 6.12
C LEU A 98 4.31 10.61 6.61
N ALA A 99 5.34 10.43 5.78
CA ALA A 99 6.55 9.70 6.16
C ALA A 99 7.28 10.39 7.32
N ALA A 100 7.34 11.72 7.32
CA ALA A 100 7.94 12.52 8.41
C ALA A 100 7.21 12.32 9.75
N LEU A 101 5.93 11.98 9.72
CA LEU A 101 5.15 11.61 10.91
C LEU A 101 5.35 10.14 11.35
N GLY A 102 6.18 9.38 10.64
CA GLY A 102 6.48 7.97 10.93
C GLY A 102 5.53 6.95 10.30
N PHE A 103 4.58 7.37 9.45
CA PHE A 103 3.70 6.44 8.77
C PHE A 103 4.46 5.65 7.68
N ARG A 104 4.19 4.36 7.63
CA ARG A 104 4.75 3.42 6.66
C ARG A 104 3.80 3.23 5.51
N PHE A 105 4.36 2.88 4.34
CA PHE A 105 3.61 2.67 3.12
C PHE A 105 3.72 1.25 2.61
N SER A 106 2.69 0.84 1.87
CA SER A 106 2.62 -0.37 1.08
C SER A 106 2.37 -0.03 -0.38
N MET A 107 3.07 -0.69 -1.29
CA MET A 107 2.74 -0.64 -2.71
C MET A 107 1.93 -1.88 -3.07
N ASP A 108 0.73 -1.69 -3.62
CA ASP A 108 -0.20 -2.75 -4.02
C ASP A 108 -0.47 -2.74 -5.52
N GLN A 109 -1.19 -3.73 -6.01
CA GLN A 109 -1.54 -3.89 -7.43
C GLN A 109 -0.30 -3.84 -8.33
N VAL A 110 0.76 -4.53 -7.90
CA VAL A 110 2.01 -4.59 -8.65
C VAL A 110 1.83 -5.46 -9.88
N THR A 111 2.09 -4.87 -11.04
CA THR A 111 2.03 -5.52 -12.36
C THR A 111 3.38 -5.54 -13.07
N ASP A 112 4.31 -4.66 -12.70
CA ASP A 112 5.68 -4.64 -13.20
C ASP A 112 6.64 -4.81 -12.01
N LEU A 113 7.42 -5.89 -12.03
CA LEU A 113 8.38 -6.20 -10.96
C LEU A 113 9.68 -5.39 -11.04
N ARG A 114 9.87 -4.61 -12.11
CA ARG A 114 11.02 -3.75 -12.35
C ARG A 114 10.81 -2.38 -11.70
N PHE A 115 11.13 -2.26 -10.45
CA PHE A 115 11.09 -1.00 -9.70
C PHE A 115 12.31 -0.84 -8.82
N ASP A 116 12.64 0.38 -8.48
CA ASP A 116 13.77 0.70 -7.60
C ASP A 116 13.36 0.53 -6.13
N ALA A 117 13.76 -0.60 -5.54
CA ALA A 117 13.47 -0.92 -4.14
C ALA A 117 14.17 0.05 -3.16
N GLY A 118 15.34 0.59 -3.51
CA GLY A 118 16.03 1.60 -2.71
C GLY A 118 15.23 2.89 -2.64
N SER A 119 14.77 3.40 -3.79
CA SER A 119 13.90 4.56 -3.86
C SER A 119 12.58 4.38 -3.10
N LEU A 120 11.99 3.18 -3.14
CA LEU A 120 10.80 2.87 -2.34
C LEU A 120 11.10 2.93 -0.84
N HIS A 121 12.22 2.34 -0.41
CA HIS A 121 12.64 2.37 1.00
C HIS A 121 12.83 3.81 1.49
N ASP A 122 13.51 4.65 0.72
CA ASP A 122 13.79 6.05 1.06
C ASP A 122 12.50 6.87 1.22
N ARG A 123 11.45 6.49 0.47
CA ARG A 123 10.10 7.06 0.56
C ARG A 123 9.22 6.41 1.62
N ASN A 124 9.79 5.66 2.54
CA ASN A 124 9.14 4.96 3.66
C ASN A 124 8.18 3.82 3.28
N PHE A 125 8.30 3.25 2.07
CA PHE A 125 7.64 2.00 1.75
C PHE A 125 8.33 0.86 2.51
N ARG A 126 7.54 0.06 3.20
CA ARG A 126 8.00 -1.09 3.99
C ARG A 126 7.34 -2.40 3.57
N PHE A 127 6.37 -2.32 2.68
CA PHE A 127 5.64 -3.47 2.16
C PHE A 127 5.43 -3.32 0.65
N VAL A 128 5.50 -4.45 -0.05
CA VAL A 128 5.12 -4.58 -1.45
C VAL A 128 4.21 -5.80 -1.56
N LYS A 129 3.02 -5.62 -2.15
CA LYS A 129 2.05 -6.69 -2.40
C LYS A 129 2.04 -7.06 -3.86
N VAL A 130 2.24 -8.34 -4.12
CA VAL A 130 2.23 -8.92 -5.46
C VAL A 130 1.24 -10.08 -5.49
N SER A 131 0.40 -10.16 -6.52
CA SER A 131 -0.53 -11.30 -6.63
C SER A 131 0.23 -12.60 -6.89
N ALA A 132 -0.30 -13.73 -6.41
CA ALA A 132 0.27 -15.05 -6.70
C ALA A 132 0.44 -15.27 -8.20
N ALA A 133 -0.55 -14.87 -9.01
CA ALA A 133 -0.47 -14.97 -10.47
C ALA A 133 0.74 -14.19 -11.01
N THR A 134 0.93 -12.93 -10.62
CA THR A 134 2.07 -12.10 -11.08
C THR A 134 3.41 -12.69 -10.64
N MET A 135 3.50 -13.24 -9.41
CA MET A 135 4.72 -13.90 -8.92
C MET A 135 5.06 -15.15 -9.73
N LEU A 136 4.06 -15.96 -10.08
CA LEU A 136 4.26 -17.23 -10.79
C LEU A 136 4.44 -17.03 -12.30
N GLU A 137 3.74 -16.05 -12.91
CA GLU A 137 3.88 -15.71 -14.32
C GLU A 137 5.25 -15.09 -14.64
N GLY A 138 5.80 -14.26 -13.78
CA GLY A 138 7.13 -13.64 -13.94
C GLY A 138 8.28 -14.65 -13.99
N THR A 139 8.02 -15.94 -13.72
CA THR A 139 9.04 -16.99 -13.80
C THR A 139 9.24 -17.53 -15.24
N HIS A 140 8.42 -17.12 -16.21
CA HIS A 140 8.39 -17.74 -17.53
C HIS A 140 8.87 -16.85 -18.69
N THR A 141 9.12 -15.57 -18.48
CA THR A 141 9.56 -14.64 -19.55
C THR A 141 11.04 -14.30 -19.42
N ALA A 142 11.78 -14.42 -20.52
CA ALA A 142 13.20 -14.09 -20.59
C ALA A 142 13.39 -12.56 -20.38
N GLY A 143 13.98 -12.19 -19.25
CA GLY A 143 14.24 -10.78 -18.88
C GLY A 143 13.46 -10.27 -17.69
N ASP A 144 12.52 -11.04 -17.15
CA ASP A 144 11.79 -10.68 -15.94
C ASP A 144 12.58 -11.03 -14.67
N ILE A 145 12.36 -10.26 -13.62
CA ILE A 145 12.95 -10.53 -12.31
C ILE A 145 12.33 -11.82 -11.77
N HIS A 146 13.19 -12.79 -11.44
CA HIS A 146 12.72 -14.04 -10.84
C HIS A 146 12.12 -13.76 -9.45
N ALA A 147 11.08 -14.49 -9.07
CA ALA A 147 10.40 -14.30 -7.77
C ALA A 147 11.36 -14.36 -6.57
N ALA A 148 12.34 -15.29 -6.61
CA ALA A 148 13.36 -15.40 -5.57
C ALA A 148 14.27 -14.17 -5.52
N ASP A 149 14.64 -13.60 -6.68
CA ASP A 149 15.48 -12.40 -6.76
C ASP A 149 14.73 -11.18 -6.26
N LEU A 150 13.42 -11.07 -6.56
CA LEU A 150 12.57 -10.02 -6.04
C LEU A 150 12.48 -10.06 -4.51
N LYS A 151 12.24 -11.25 -3.94
CA LYS A 151 12.21 -11.44 -2.48
C LYS A 151 13.50 -10.98 -1.82
N GLU A 152 14.63 -11.39 -2.35
CA GLU A 152 15.94 -11.02 -1.82
C GLU A 152 16.24 -9.52 -2.00
N LEU A 153 15.89 -8.94 -3.16
CA LEU A 153 16.02 -7.51 -3.42
C LEU A 153 15.24 -6.67 -2.41
N LEU A 154 13.96 -7.01 -2.19
CA LEU A 154 13.10 -6.32 -1.23
C LEU A 154 13.64 -6.46 0.19
N LYS A 155 14.05 -7.68 0.59
CA LYS A 155 14.60 -7.96 1.91
C LYS A 155 15.88 -7.15 2.18
N ARG A 156 16.80 -7.03 1.22
CA ARG A 156 18.02 -6.21 1.33
C ARG A 156 17.71 -4.74 1.54
N ASN A 157 16.60 -4.27 1.00
CA ASN A 157 16.12 -2.90 1.17
C ASN A 157 15.15 -2.73 2.36
N GLY A 158 15.02 -3.73 3.24
CA GLY A 158 14.14 -3.63 4.42
C GLY A 158 12.66 -3.55 4.10
N ILE A 159 12.24 -4.07 2.94
CA ILE A 159 10.85 -4.12 2.47
C ILE A 159 10.35 -5.56 2.58
N GLN A 160 9.17 -5.75 3.14
CA GLN A 160 8.52 -7.06 3.22
C GLN A 160 7.69 -7.31 1.96
N LEU A 161 7.89 -8.48 1.34
CA LEU A 161 7.04 -8.97 0.27
C LEU A 161 5.82 -9.66 0.87
N ILE A 162 4.64 -9.30 0.37
CA ILE A 162 3.37 -9.96 0.68
C ILE A 162 2.83 -10.51 -0.62
N VAL A 163 2.57 -11.80 -0.69
CA VAL A 163 1.87 -12.39 -1.81
C VAL A 163 0.39 -12.48 -1.46
N ASP A 164 -0.45 -11.87 -2.29
CA ASP A 164 -1.90 -11.86 -2.13
C ASP A 164 -2.62 -12.64 -3.23
N LYS A 165 -3.96 -12.71 -3.15
CA LYS A 165 -4.81 -13.41 -4.13
C LYS A 165 -4.37 -14.85 -4.40
N VAL A 166 -3.95 -15.54 -3.35
CA VAL A 166 -3.68 -16.97 -3.39
C VAL A 166 -5.03 -17.68 -3.35
N GLU A 167 -5.48 -18.24 -4.48
CA GLU A 167 -6.82 -18.81 -4.63
C GLU A 167 -6.81 -20.34 -4.53
N HIS A 168 -5.66 -20.98 -4.76
CA HIS A 168 -5.52 -22.42 -4.78
C HIS A 168 -4.41 -22.92 -3.87
N GLU A 169 -4.62 -24.11 -3.27
CA GLU A 169 -3.62 -24.74 -2.38
C GLU A 169 -2.26 -24.97 -3.05
N ARG A 170 -2.23 -25.23 -4.35
CA ARG A 170 -0.99 -25.40 -5.12
C ARG A 170 -0.16 -24.12 -5.15
N GLU A 171 -0.82 -22.97 -5.34
CA GLU A 171 -0.14 -21.66 -5.36
C GLU A 171 0.53 -21.38 -4.02
N VAL A 172 -0.03 -21.88 -2.90
CA VAL A 172 0.62 -21.73 -1.56
C VAL A 172 1.96 -22.43 -1.57
N VAL A 173 2.03 -23.67 -2.07
CA VAL A 173 3.28 -24.44 -2.14
C VAL A 173 4.27 -23.74 -3.06
N ASP A 174 3.84 -23.39 -4.26
CA ASP A 174 4.68 -22.76 -5.27
C ASP A 174 5.26 -21.42 -4.77
N VAL A 175 4.46 -20.62 -4.03
CA VAL A 175 4.92 -19.34 -3.45
C VAL A 175 5.85 -19.53 -2.25
N LEU A 176 5.69 -20.60 -1.47
CA LEU A 176 6.55 -20.88 -0.32
C LEU A 176 7.94 -21.40 -0.73
N ASP A 177 8.07 -21.96 -1.91
CA ASP A 177 9.36 -22.43 -2.46
C ASP A 177 10.30 -21.27 -2.87
N TYR A 178 9.77 -20.06 -2.93
CA TYR A 178 10.54 -18.81 -3.12
C TYR A 178 10.78 -18.11 -1.77
#